data_b0dc204b3e6016a96ff06ad06d2a451b
#
_entry.id   b0dc204b3e6016a96ff06ad06d2a451b
#
_cell.length_a   1.000
_cell.length_b   1.000
_cell.length_c   1.000
_cell.angle_alpha   90.00
_cell.angle_beta   90.00
_cell.angle_gamma   90.00
#
_symmetry.space_group_name_H-M   'P 1'
#
loop_
_entity.id
_entity.type
_entity.pdbx_description
1 polymer ?
#
loop_
_entity_poly.entity_id
_entity_poly.type
_entity_poly.pdbx_seq_one_letter_code
_entity_poly.pdbx_strand_id
1 'polypeptide(L)'
;MKKIMKKLFVTAICILCSHWLLAGEIWISPKGSDFNDGTRQSPKATLTSALRQAREWRRTEDNRIQGGITIYMEGGTYAFYEPVFIRPEDSGTKESPTIIRSVGDEKVILSGGISIKGWKKQGKVWVADVPVFNGRPLDFRQLWVNGKRQFVPVMWRISKDESHLQCG
;
A
#
# COMPACT_ATOMS: atom_id res chain seq x y z
N MET A 1 37.33 -16.09 44.37
CA MET A 1 37.23 -14.78 43.69
C MET A 1 37.39 -14.87 42.15
N LYS A 2 38.47 -15.44 41.61
CA LYS A 2 38.71 -15.53 40.16
C LYS A 2 37.59 -16.23 39.32
N LYS A 3 36.91 -17.27 39.85
CA LYS A 3 35.81 -17.99 39.19
C LYS A 3 34.50 -17.15 39.09
N ILE A 4 34.26 -16.32 40.11
CA ILE A 4 33.03 -15.46 40.15
C ILE A 4 33.23 -14.29 39.20
N MET A 5 34.42 -13.70 39.12
CA MET A 5 34.76 -12.64 38.18
C MET A 5 34.65 -13.11 36.70
N LYS A 6 35.12 -14.34 36.38
CA LYS A 6 34.96 -14.91 35.03
C LYS A 6 33.49 -15.12 34.65
N LYS A 7 32.62 -15.59 35.58
CA LYS A 7 31.21 -15.73 35.33
C LYS A 7 30.51 -14.38 35.11
N LEU A 8 30.82 -13.37 35.91
CA LEU A 8 30.33 -12.00 35.75
C LEU A 8 30.77 -11.38 34.43
N PHE A 9 32.01 -11.63 33.98
CA PHE A 9 32.54 -11.10 32.72
C PHE A 9 31.86 -11.77 31.50
N VAL A 10 31.58 -13.08 31.55
CA VAL A 10 30.86 -13.81 30.49
C VAL A 10 29.38 -13.37 30.41
N THR A 11 28.73 -13.13 31.55
CA THR A 11 27.36 -12.65 31.58
C THR A 11 27.27 -11.21 31.06
N ALA A 12 28.21 -10.35 31.39
CA ALA A 12 28.26 -8.99 30.85
C ALA A 12 28.50 -8.94 29.34
N ILE A 13 29.35 -9.84 28.80
CA ILE A 13 29.58 -9.97 27.35
C ILE A 13 28.31 -10.48 26.63
N CYS A 14 27.56 -11.44 27.19
CA CYS A 14 26.32 -11.90 26.61
C CYS A 14 25.23 -10.81 26.57
N ILE A 15 25.18 -9.91 27.55
CA ILE A 15 24.24 -8.78 27.58
C ILE A 15 24.61 -7.70 26.55
N LEU A 16 25.91 -7.51 26.29
CA LEU A 16 26.38 -6.56 25.27
C LEU A 16 26.22 -7.06 23.82
N CYS A 17 26.06 -8.37 23.60
CA CYS A 17 25.88 -8.97 22.27
C CYS A 17 24.42 -9.01 21.79
N SER A 18 23.44 -8.65 22.59
CA SER A 18 22.07 -8.48 22.13
C SER A 18 21.89 -7.14 21.40
N HIS A 19 22.64 -6.90 20.35
CA HIS A 19 22.30 -5.90 19.36
C HIS A 19 21.04 -6.42 18.66
N TRP A 20 19.90 -5.94 19.10
CA TRP A 20 18.64 -6.14 18.41
C TRP A 20 18.82 -5.55 17.02
N LEU A 21 18.87 -6.41 16.00
CA LEU A 21 18.76 -5.99 14.61
C LEU A 21 17.38 -5.34 14.47
N LEU A 22 17.35 -4.04 14.60
CA LEU A 22 16.11 -3.27 14.48
C LEU A 22 15.73 -3.23 13.00
N ALA A 23 14.72 -4.00 12.63
CA ALA A 23 14.12 -3.88 11.30
C ALA A 23 13.28 -2.60 11.28
N GLY A 24 13.44 -1.79 10.23
CA GLY A 24 12.61 -0.61 10.01
C GLY A 24 11.18 -1.02 9.68
N GLU A 25 10.21 -0.39 10.32
CA GLU A 25 8.80 -0.61 10.01
C GLU A 25 8.21 0.63 9.36
N ILE A 26 7.48 0.42 8.27
CA ILE A 26 6.68 1.47 7.63
C ILE A 26 5.24 0.95 7.53
N TRP A 27 4.32 1.71 8.06
CA TRP A 27 2.91 1.35 8.09
C TRP A 27 2.14 2.14 7.04
N ILE A 28 1.25 1.43 6.31
CA ILE A 28 0.32 2.06 5.37
C ILE A 28 -1.11 1.60 5.67
N SER A 29 -2.05 2.53 5.47
CA SER A 29 -3.47 2.33 5.69
C SER A 29 -4.28 3.06 4.64
N PRO A 30 -5.42 2.51 4.17
CA PRO A 30 -6.33 3.24 3.28
C PRO A 30 -6.90 4.53 3.91
N LYS A 31 -6.79 4.65 5.23
CA LYS A 31 -7.20 5.84 6.01
C LYS A 31 -6.03 6.74 6.38
N GLY A 32 -4.81 6.38 5.97
CA GLY A 32 -3.59 7.12 6.24
C GLY A 32 -3.44 8.38 5.40
N SER A 33 -2.29 9.01 5.51
CA SER A 33 -1.90 10.17 4.70
C SER A 33 -0.43 10.06 4.32
N ASP A 34 -0.09 10.40 3.08
CA ASP A 34 1.30 10.36 2.62
C ASP A 34 2.20 11.41 3.26
N PHE A 35 1.60 12.39 3.95
CA PHE A 35 2.32 13.36 4.80
C PHE A 35 2.71 12.79 6.17
N ASN A 36 2.12 11.67 6.57
CA ASN A 36 2.44 11.02 7.84
C ASN A 36 3.85 10.41 7.82
N ASP A 37 4.37 10.11 9.01
CA ASP A 37 5.72 9.58 9.20
C ASP A 37 5.86 8.06 8.93
N GLY A 38 4.72 7.36 8.73
CA GLY A 38 4.70 5.93 8.43
C GLY A 38 4.83 5.04 9.67
N THR A 39 4.59 5.56 10.86
CA THR A 39 4.46 4.75 12.07
C THR A 39 3.09 4.07 12.13
N ARG A 40 2.92 3.10 13.03
CA ARG A 40 1.64 2.43 13.24
C ARG A 40 0.53 3.39 13.65
N GLN A 41 0.84 4.43 14.43
CA GLN A 41 -0.11 5.43 14.89
C GLN A 41 -0.40 6.50 13.82
N SER A 42 0.53 6.67 12.88
CA SER A 42 0.48 7.69 11.84
C SER A 42 0.88 7.06 10.49
N PRO A 43 0.04 6.15 9.93
CA PRO A 43 0.38 5.40 8.73
C PRO A 43 0.29 6.27 7.48
N LYS A 44 1.08 5.92 6.46
CA LYS A 44 0.97 6.52 5.13
C LYS A 44 -0.26 5.98 4.39
N ALA A 45 -0.67 6.68 3.34
CA ALA A 45 -1.82 6.27 2.52
C ALA A 45 -1.42 5.30 1.40
N THR A 46 -0.22 5.46 0.82
CA THR A 46 0.15 4.77 -0.42
C THR A 46 1.42 3.95 -0.29
N LEU A 47 1.46 2.85 -1.04
CA LEU A 47 2.67 2.02 -1.17
C LEU A 47 3.82 2.81 -1.82
N THR A 48 3.52 3.70 -2.77
CA THR A 48 4.52 4.57 -3.41
C THR A 48 5.23 5.46 -2.38
N SER A 49 4.48 6.04 -1.44
CA SER A 49 5.06 6.87 -0.38
C SER A 49 5.90 6.04 0.60
N ALA A 50 5.45 4.82 0.94
CA ALA A 50 6.22 3.91 1.78
C ALA A 50 7.54 3.48 1.14
N LEU A 51 7.51 3.10 -0.15
CA LEU A 51 8.73 2.76 -0.89
C LEU A 51 9.69 3.95 -0.99
N ARG A 52 9.18 5.16 -1.19
CA ARG A 52 10.03 6.38 -1.18
C ARG A 52 10.72 6.57 0.17
N GLN A 53 10.01 6.38 1.28
CA GLN A 53 10.61 6.45 2.62
C GLN A 53 11.65 5.34 2.84
N ALA A 54 11.38 4.12 2.38
CA ALA A 54 12.33 3.01 2.46
C ALA A 54 13.63 3.31 1.69
N ARG A 55 13.52 3.87 0.49
CA ARG A 55 14.69 4.34 -0.29
C ARG A 55 15.46 5.43 0.43
N GLU A 56 14.77 6.37 1.05
CA GLU A 56 15.41 7.43 1.81
C GLU A 56 16.21 6.86 2.99
N TRP A 57 15.67 5.92 3.75
CA TRP A 57 16.40 5.25 4.82
C TRP A 57 17.63 4.49 4.30
N ARG A 58 17.52 3.85 3.12
CA ARG A 58 18.67 3.16 2.51
C ARG A 58 19.73 4.15 2.02
N ARG A 59 19.31 5.25 1.41
CA ARG A 59 20.20 6.30 0.90
C ARG A 59 20.99 7.00 2.01
N THR A 60 20.37 7.17 3.18
CA THR A 60 20.97 7.83 4.34
C THR A 60 21.66 6.85 5.31
N GLU A 61 21.71 5.56 4.96
CA GLU A 61 22.27 4.49 5.81
C GLU A 61 21.69 4.51 7.24
N ASP A 62 20.37 4.74 7.33
CA ASP A 62 19.67 4.82 8.61
C ASP A 62 19.81 3.51 9.41
N ASN A 63 20.09 3.61 10.69
CA ASN A 63 20.26 2.44 11.56
C ASN A 63 19.06 1.48 11.58
N ARG A 64 17.86 1.98 11.26
CA ARG A 64 16.63 1.18 11.18
C ARG A 64 16.66 0.10 10.10
N ILE A 65 17.54 0.21 9.09
CA ILE A 65 17.60 -0.77 7.99
C ILE A 65 18.50 -1.98 8.28
N GLN A 66 19.18 -2.04 9.40
CA GLN A 66 20.15 -3.12 9.70
C GLN A 66 19.50 -4.51 9.68
N GLY A 67 18.25 -4.63 10.13
CA GLY A 67 17.46 -5.87 10.07
C GLY A 67 16.51 -5.96 8.87
N GLY A 68 16.64 -5.06 7.90
CA GLY A 68 15.72 -4.92 6.77
C GLY A 68 14.62 -3.88 7.00
N ILE A 69 13.71 -3.79 6.04
CA ILE A 69 12.56 -2.89 6.10
C ILE A 69 11.30 -3.72 5.87
N THR A 70 10.33 -3.60 6.77
CA THR A 70 9.02 -4.20 6.58
C THR A 70 7.97 -3.12 6.37
N ILE A 71 7.28 -3.18 5.23
CA ILE A 71 6.12 -2.34 4.94
C ILE A 71 4.88 -3.13 5.30
N TYR A 72 4.20 -2.70 6.36
CA TYR A 72 2.95 -3.28 6.84
C TYR A 72 1.76 -2.60 6.19
N MET A 73 0.91 -3.40 5.54
CA MET A 73 -0.33 -2.95 4.94
C MET A 73 -1.50 -3.34 5.82
N GLU A 74 -2.22 -2.35 6.37
CA GLU A 74 -3.49 -2.57 7.05
C GLU A 74 -4.57 -3.04 6.08
N GLY A 75 -5.56 -3.77 6.58
CA GLY A 75 -6.65 -4.28 5.76
C GLY A 75 -7.44 -3.19 5.06
N GLY A 76 -7.88 -3.50 3.84
CA GLY A 76 -8.69 -2.60 3.03
C GLY A 76 -8.29 -2.57 1.57
N THR A 77 -8.89 -1.65 0.82
CA THR A 77 -8.66 -1.50 -0.61
C THR A 77 -7.74 -0.31 -0.89
N TYR A 78 -6.64 -0.58 -1.55
CA TYR A 78 -5.68 0.42 -2.03
C TYR A 78 -5.90 0.63 -3.52
N ALA A 79 -6.38 1.81 -3.90
CA ALA A 79 -6.59 2.17 -5.30
C ALA A 79 -5.29 2.71 -5.90
N PHE A 80 -4.83 2.08 -6.98
CA PHE A 80 -3.67 2.53 -7.75
C PHE A 80 -4.15 3.25 -9.01
N TYR A 81 -4.06 4.56 -9.02
CA TYR A 81 -4.36 5.37 -10.21
C TYR A 81 -3.16 5.48 -11.14
N GLU A 82 -1.97 5.16 -10.64
CA GLU A 82 -0.71 5.15 -11.36
C GLU A 82 0.06 3.85 -11.04
N PRO A 83 0.93 3.39 -11.95
CA PRO A 83 1.78 2.23 -11.69
C PRO A 83 2.69 2.45 -10.48
N VAL A 84 2.78 1.45 -9.60
CA VAL A 84 3.77 1.43 -8.53
C VAL A 84 5.05 0.81 -9.07
N PHE A 85 6.12 1.61 -9.14
CA PHE A 85 7.41 1.13 -9.61
C PHE A 85 8.24 0.59 -8.43
N ILE A 86 8.50 -0.71 -8.46
CA ILE A 86 9.48 -1.35 -7.59
C ILE A 86 10.80 -1.37 -8.35
N ARG A 87 11.82 -0.76 -7.78
CA ARG A 87 13.13 -0.57 -8.39
C ARG A 87 14.16 -1.51 -7.75
N PRO A 88 15.32 -1.76 -8.38
CA PRO A 88 16.36 -2.59 -7.78
C PRO A 88 16.78 -2.17 -6.37
N GLU A 89 16.86 -0.86 -6.12
CA GLU A 89 17.18 -0.31 -4.79
C GLU A 89 16.12 -0.60 -3.71
N ASP A 90 14.90 -0.96 -4.10
CA ASP A 90 13.83 -1.31 -3.15
C ASP A 90 14.03 -2.71 -2.56
N SER A 91 14.71 -3.60 -3.25
CA SER A 91 14.88 -5.00 -2.83
C SER A 91 15.70 -5.15 -1.55
N GLY A 92 16.70 -4.29 -1.36
CA GLY A 92 17.68 -4.41 -0.28
C GLY A 92 18.71 -5.51 -0.53
N THR A 93 19.26 -6.06 0.54
CA THR A 93 20.24 -7.16 0.52
C THR A 93 19.65 -8.41 1.19
N LYS A 94 20.42 -9.51 1.18
CA LYS A 94 20.04 -10.73 1.91
C LYS A 94 19.94 -10.47 3.42
N GLU A 95 20.81 -9.64 3.96
CA GLU A 95 20.88 -9.29 5.37
C GLU A 95 19.88 -8.19 5.76
N SER A 96 19.50 -7.35 4.79
CA SER A 96 18.60 -6.22 4.96
C SER A 96 17.55 -6.20 3.82
N PRO A 97 16.64 -7.17 3.76
CA PRO A 97 15.61 -7.24 2.71
C PRO A 97 14.52 -6.18 2.90
N THR A 98 13.79 -5.87 1.84
CA THR A 98 12.51 -5.16 1.94
C THR A 98 11.37 -6.14 1.82
N ILE A 99 10.49 -6.17 2.81
CA ILE A 99 9.34 -7.07 2.89
C ILE A 99 8.06 -6.22 2.86
N ILE A 100 7.12 -6.56 1.97
CA ILE A 100 5.79 -5.96 1.90
C ILE A 100 4.80 -7.04 2.31
N ARG A 101 4.00 -6.79 3.35
CA ARG A 101 3.05 -7.79 3.86
C ARG A 101 1.82 -7.15 4.50
N SER A 102 0.72 -7.92 4.54
CA SER A 102 -0.46 -7.53 5.32
C SER A 102 -0.21 -7.62 6.82
N VAL A 103 -0.99 -6.90 7.59
CA VAL A 103 -1.03 -7.00 9.06
C VAL A 103 -1.85 -8.23 9.42
N GLY A 104 -1.21 -9.24 10.03
CA GLY A 104 -1.90 -10.48 10.38
C GLY A 104 -2.66 -11.10 9.21
N ASP A 105 -3.91 -11.49 9.47
CA ASP A 105 -4.82 -12.10 8.48
C ASP A 105 -5.74 -11.07 7.80
N GLU A 106 -5.46 -9.78 7.93
CA GLU A 106 -6.27 -8.72 7.32
C GLU A 106 -6.22 -8.79 5.79
N LYS A 107 -7.41 -8.68 5.18
CA LYS A 107 -7.53 -8.72 3.73
C LYS A 107 -7.10 -7.40 3.11
N VAL A 108 -5.98 -7.42 2.40
CA VAL A 108 -5.46 -6.32 1.59
C VAL A 108 -5.86 -6.55 0.13
N ILE A 109 -6.50 -5.55 -0.48
CA ILE A 109 -6.90 -5.57 -1.90
C ILE A 109 -6.16 -4.45 -2.61
N LEU A 110 -5.36 -4.81 -3.61
CA LEU A 110 -4.71 -3.87 -4.52
C LEU A 110 -5.58 -3.75 -5.76
N SER A 111 -6.05 -2.54 -6.09
CA SER A 111 -6.99 -2.32 -7.18
C SER A 111 -6.51 -1.20 -8.11
N GLY A 112 -6.40 -1.49 -9.41
CA GLY A 112 -6.21 -0.47 -10.45
C GLY A 112 -7.53 0.12 -10.96
N GLY A 113 -8.67 -0.28 -10.38
CA GLY A 113 -9.99 0.20 -10.77
C GLY A 113 -10.37 1.51 -10.08
N ILE A 114 -11.14 2.34 -10.79
CA ILE A 114 -11.75 3.55 -10.24
C ILE A 114 -13.16 3.23 -9.79
N SER A 115 -13.49 3.58 -8.55
CA SER A 115 -14.83 3.35 -8.00
C SER A 115 -15.83 4.34 -8.58
N ILE A 116 -16.88 3.84 -9.22
CA ILE A 116 -18.02 4.64 -9.68
C ILE A 116 -19.01 4.78 -8.53
N LYS A 117 -19.33 6.02 -8.18
CA LYS A 117 -20.21 6.37 -7.06
C LYS A 117 -21.42 7.16 -7.58
N GLY A 118 -22.40 7.39 -6.70
CA GLY A 118 -23.54 8.26 -7.04
C GLY A 118 -24.60 7.58 -7.92
N TRP A 119 -24.67 6.26 -7.91
CA TRP A 119 -25.68 5.50 -8.64
C TRP A 119 -27.10 5.89 -8.25
N LYS A 120 -27.92 6.21 -9.23
CA LYS A 120 -29.35 6.57 -9.08
C LYS A 120 -30.19 5.62 -9.90
N LYS A 121 -31.29 5.14 -9.32
CA LYS A 121 -32.26 4.30 -10.07
C LYS A 121 -33.13 5.17 -10.92
N GLN A 122 -33.19 4.92 -12.22
CA GLN A 122 -34.08 5.57 -13.18
C GLN A 122 -34.92 4.49 -13.88
N GLY A 123 -36.17 4.31 -13.43
CA GLY A 123 -37.01 3.23 -13.91
C GLY A 123 -36.41 1.85 -13.60
N LYS A 124 -36.05 1.11 -14.66
CA LYS A 124 -35.48 -0.24 -14.59
C LYS A 124 -33.94 -0.26 -14.60
N VAL A 125 -33.29 0.88 -14.81
CA VAL A 125 -31.82 0.98 -14.95
C VAL A 125 -31.20 1.76 -13.79
N TRP A 126 -29.90 1.54 -13.57
CA TRP A 126 -29.08 2.33 -12.67
C TRP A 126 -28.18 3.25 -13.50
N VAL A 127 -28.12 4.51 -13.12
CA VAL A 127 -27.34 5.55 -13.82
C VAL A 127 -26.37 6.18 -12.84
N ALA A 128 -25.15 6.41 -13.29
CA ALA A 128 -24.14 7.17 -12.56
C ALA A 128 -23.32 8.02 -13.54
N ASP A 129 -22.78 9.11 -13.03
CA ASP A 129 -21.86 9.93 -13.81
C ASP A 129 -20.53 9.20 -13.99
N VAL A 130 -19.95 9.34 -15.20
CA VAL A 130 -18.63 8.79 -15.49
C VAL A 130 -17.58 9.58 -14.69
N PRO A 131 -16.73 8.91 -13.89
CA PRO A 131 -15.65 9.59 -13.21
C PRO A 131 -14.75 10.34 -14.18
N VAL A 132 -14.34 11.55 -13.79
CA VAL A 132 -13.36 12.35 -14.52
C VAL A 132 -11.96 12.06 -13.93
N PHE A 133 -11.02 11.70 -14.77
CA PHE A 133 -9.62 11.51 -14.40
C PHE A 133 -8.73 12.36 -15.29
N ASN A 134 -7.87 13.17 -14.68
CA ASN A 134 -7.00 14.14 -15.39
C ASN A 134 -7.76 15.05 -16.37
N GLY A 135 -8.93 15.54 -15.97
CA GLY A 135 -9.75 16.46 -16.76
C GLY A 135 -10.51 15.83 -17.93
N ARG A 136 -10.51 14.49 -18.04
CA ARG A 136 -11.24 13.77 -19.09
C ARG A 136 -12.17 12.73 -18.48
N PRO A 137 -13.36 12.50 -19.05
CA PRO A 137 -14.20 11.37 -18.69
C PRO A 137 -13.40 10.06 -18.85
N LEU A 138 -13.54 9.16 -17.88
CA LEU A 138 -12.84 7.89 -17.88
C LEU A 138 -13.36 6.99 -19.02
N ASP A 139 -12.47 6.61 -19.93
CA ASP A 139 -12.75 5.54 -20.91
C ASP A 139 -12.34 4.20 -20.31
N PHE A 140 -13.31 3.32 -20.06
CA PHE A 140 -13.04 2.00 -19.47
C PHE A 140 -13.70 0.88 -20.30
N ARG A 141 -13.00 -0.23 -20.38
CA ARG A 141 -13.44 -1.42 -21.13
C ARG A 141 -13.94 -2.55 -20.22
N GLN A 142 -13.85 -2.37 -18.93
CA GLN A 142 -14.25 -3.37 -17.93
C GLN A 142 -15.00 -2.71 -16.80
N LEU A 143 -16.14 -3.28 -16.44
CA LEU A 143 -16.92 -2.90 -15.28
C LEU A 143 -17.01 -4.09 -14.33
N TRP A 144 -16.81 -3.84 -13.04
CA TRP A 144 -16.92 -4.85 -11.99
C TRP A 144 -18.00 -4.39 -11.00
N VAL A 145 -18.96 -5.25 -10.74
CA VAL A 145 -20.01 -4.99 -9.75
C VAL A 145 -19.98 -6.12 -8.72
N ASN A 146 -19.87 -5.77 -7.45
CA ASN A 146 -19.75 -6.73 -6.34
C ASN A 146 -18.64 -7.80 -6.57
N GLY A 147 -17.49 -7.38 -7.10
CA GLY A 147 -16.36 -8.25 -7.37
C GLY A 147 -16.53 -9.17 -8.59
N LYS A 148 -17.61 -9.05 -9.36
CA LYS A 148 -17.84 -9.81 -10.59
C LYS A 148 -17.71 -8.91 -11.81
N ARG A 149 -16.95 -9.37 -12.80
CA ARG A 149 -16.86 -8.69 -14.09
C ARG A 149 -18.22 -8.76 -14.79
N GLN A 150 -18.72 -7.62 -15.20
CA GLN A 150 -19.94 -7.52 -15.97
C GLN A 150 -19.65 -7.57 -17.46
N PHE A 151 -20.55 -8.17 -18.21
CA PHE A 151 -20.57 -8.00 -19.66
C PHE A 151 -20.94 -6.56 -19.93
N VAL A 152 -20.08 -5.85 -20.65
CA VAL A 152 -20.38 -4.52 -21.17
C VAL A 152 -21.09 -4.76 -22.50
N PRO A 153 -22.43 -4.62 -22.59
CA PRO A 153 -23.07 -4.67 -23.89
C PRO A 153 -22.50 -3.54 -24.75
N VAL A 154 -22.29 -3.78 -26.04
CA VAL A 154 -21.65 -2.88 -27.03
C VAL A 154 -22.40 -1.53 -27.21
N MET A 155 -23.45 -1.28 -26.45
CA MET A 155 -24.24 -0.04 -26.47
C MET A 155 -23.84 0.94 -25.36
N TRP A 156 -22.55 1.33 -25.35
CA TRP A 156 -22.16 2.56 -24.67
C TRP A 156 -22.44 3.74 -25.62
N ARG A 157 -23.58 4.38 -25.43
CA ARG A 157 -23.78 5.69 -26.05
C ARG A 157 -23.23 6.73 -25.07
N ILE A 158 -21.97 7.12 -25.26
CA ILE A 158 -21.48 8.39 -24.72
C ILE A 158 -22.17 9.45 -25.56
N SER A 159 -23.27 10.04 -25.07
CA SER A 159 -23.77 11.25 -25.71
C SER A 159 -22.71 12.32 -25.52
N LYS A 160 -22.35 13.04 -26.57
CA LYS A 160 -21.34 14.09 -26.51
C LYS A 160 -21.69 15.23 -25.53
N ASP A 161 -22.94 15.29 -25.09
CA ASP A 161 -23.46 16.35 -24.22
C ASP A 161 -23.81 15.92 -22.79
N GLU A 162 -23.84 14.61 -22.51
CA GLU A 162 -24.13 14.13 -21.15
C GLU A 162 -23.24 12.92 -20.82
N SER A 163 -22.34 13.09 -19.85
CA SER A 163 -21.42 12.05 -19.37
C SER A 163 -22.12 11.05 -18.44
N HIS A 164 -23.21 10.41 -18.90
CA HIS A 164 -23.96 9.42 -18.13
C HIS A 164 -23.73 7.99 -18.63
N LEU A 165 -23.54 7.08 -17.68
CA LEU A 165 -23.49 5.62 -17.90
C LEU A 165 -24.86 5.02 -17.66
N GLN A 166 -25.36 4.23 -18.61
CA GLN A 166 -26.57 3.44 -18.45
C GLN A 166 -26.21 1.95 -18.46
N CYS A 167 -26.59 1.23 -17.40
CA CYS A 167 -26.53 -0.22 -17.33
C CYS A 167 -27.96 -0.76 -17.37
N GLY A 168 -28.28 -1.56 -18.37
CA GLY A 168 -29.52 -2.30 -18.51
C GLY A 168 -29.46 -3.70 -17.90
#